data_3e7aea2d06bdec9e40a387041a5179bb
#
_entry.id   3e7aea2d06bdec9e40a387041a5179bb
#
_cell.length_a   1.000
_cell.length_b   1.000
_cell.length_c   1.000
_cell.angle_alpha   90.00
_cell.angle_beta   90.00
_cell.angle_gamma   90.00
#
_symmetry.space_group_name_H-M   'P 1'
#
loop_
_entity.id
_entity.type
_entity.pdbx_description
1 polymer ?
#
loop_
_entity_poly.entity_id
_entity_poly.type
_entity_poly.pdbx_seq_one_letter_code
_entity_poly.pdbx_strand_id
1 'polypeptide(L)'
;MRKPAQLLFVILLLCRLAVAAPAGRWPERKADVWYDRQPWLVGSNYVPATAVNELEMWQADTFDPRRIDLELGWAEGLGMNTMRVFLHDLLWQQDPEGFRRRIDTFLSIAAKHRIRPMLVLFDSVWDPYPRTGRQPAPRPGIHNSRWVQSPGRKALEDPAERPRLEAYVKGVVGAFARDGRVLAWDIWNEPDNMNGNDYAKQEPKNKIELVTSLLRDAFGWVREAGATQPLTSGVWKGDWSSPDKMTELERLQLELSDVVTFHNYDAPTELEKRVRWLQRYDRPIICTEYMARGNGSFFMGSLPVFKRHRVGAINWGLVQGKAQTHLPWDSWEHPYTDREPAVWFHEVFRTNGTPYIPEEAQFIRRMTGKSAPRAAGARAR
;
A
#
# COMPACT_ATOMS: atom_id res chain seq x y z
N MET A 1 -76.93 -3.57 5.45
CA MET A 1 -75.96 -2.63 6.07
C MET A 1 -74.62 -3.35 6.21
N ARG A 2 -73.65 -3.08 5.33
CA ARG A 2 -72.32 -3.67 5.37
C ARG A 2 -71.37 -2.65 6.02
N LYS A 3 -70.66 -3.06 7.10
CA LYS A 3 -69.63 -2.24 7.79
C LYS A 3 -68.33 -2.26 6.97
N PRO A 4 -67.63 -1.13 6.81
CA PRO A 4 -66.31 -1.13 6.17
C PRO A 4 -65.23 -1.65 7.11
N ALA A 5 -64.39 -2.52 6.61
CA ALA A 5 -63.17 -2.96 7.31
C ALA A 5 -62.08 -1.87 7.19
N GLN A 6 -61.65 -1.35 8.34
CA GLN A 6 -60.47 -0.47 8.41
C GLN A 6 -59.19 -1.30 8.32
N LEU A 7 -58.42 -1.05 7.26
CA LEU A 7 -57.08 -1.64 7.05
C LEU A 7 -56.06 -0.79 7.81
N LEU A 8 -55.52 -1.33 8.89
CA LEU A 8 -54.49 -0.67 9.71
C LEU A 8 -53.13 -0.92 9.02
N PHE A 9 -52.57 0.12 8.40
CA PHE A 9 -51.18 0.08 7.87
C PHE A 9 -50.21 0.28 9.02
N VAL A 10 -49.52 -0.76 9.48
CA VAL A 10 -48.41 -0.66 10.42
C VAL A 10 -47.15 -0.33 9.63
N ILE A 11 -46.70 0.92 9.67
CA ILE A 11 -45.41 1.33 9.14
C ILE A 11 -44.30 0.91 10.14
N LEU A 12 -43.63 -0.17 9.88
CA LEU A 12 -42.40 -0.54 10.60
C LEU A 12 -41.29 0.45 10.25
N LEU A 13 -41.08 1.43 11.09
CA LEU A 13 -39.92 2.32 11.06
C LEU A 13 -38.69 1.51 11.54
N LEU A 14 -37.89 0.96 10.59
CA LEU A 14 -36.60 0.39 10.91
C LEU A 14 -35.65 1.53 11.29
N CYS A 15 -35.59 1.88 12.58
CA CYS A 15 -34.50 2.68 13.12
C CYS A 15 -33.18 1.90 12.94
N ARG A 16 -32.44 2.21 11.88
CA ARG A 16 -30.99 1.89 11.85
C ARG A 16 -30.37 2.70 12.99
N LEU A 17 -29.94 2.04 14.06
CA LEU A 17 -29.06 2.64 15.06
C LEU A 17 -27.80 3.10 14.29
N ALA A 18 -27.71 4.40 14.07
CA ALA A 18 -26.53 5.02 13.53
C ALA A 18 -25.44 4.89 14.60
N VAL A 19 -24.56 3.92 14.46
CA VAL A 19 -23.30 3.90 15.21
C VAL A 19 -22.59 5.19 14.85
N ALA A 20 -22.26 6.01 15.85
CA ALA A 20 -21.55 7.26 15.63
C ALA A 20 -20.24 6.98 14.89
N ALA A 21 -20.03 7.66 13.78
CA ALA A 21 -18.78 7.51 13.01
C ALA A 21 -17.59 7.83 13.92
N PRO A 22 -16.48 7.08 13.82
CA PRO A 22 -15.27 7.39 14.58
C PRO A 22 -14.85 8.85 14.39
N ALA A 23 -14.40 9.49 15.47
CA ALA A 23 -14.04 10.90 15.44
C ALA A 23 -13.06 11.22 14.32
N GLY A 24 -13.43 12.15 13.44
CA GLY A 24 -12.60 12.62 12.32
C GLY A 24 -12.57 11.74 11.06
N ARG A 25 -13.25 10.58 11.03
CA ARG A 25 -13.44 9.80 9.78
C ARG A 25 -14.27 10.63 8.78
N TRP A 26 -13.86 10.59 7.51
CA TRP A 26 -14.64 11.28 6.48
C TRP A 26 -16.04 10.70 6.33
N PRO A 27 -17.06 11.54 6.14
CA PRO A 27 -18.36 11.07 5.64
C PRO A 27 -18.18 10.34 4.30
N GLU A 28 -18.98 9.33 4.03
CA GLU A 28 -18.95 8.54 2.80
C GLU A 28 -18.96 9.43 1.55
N ARG A 29 -19.90 10.37 1.49
CA ARG A 29 -19.99 11.34 0.38
C ARG A 29 -18.68 12.11 0.14
N LYS A 30 -17.92 12.44 1.21
CA LYS A 30 -16.64 13.14 1.04
C LYS A 30 -15.60 12.23 0.38
N ALA A 31 -15.56 10.95 0.78
CA ALA A 31 -14.67 9.96 0.21
C ALA A 31 -15.02 9.70 -1.27
N ASP A 32 -16.30 9.56 -1.60
CA ASP A 32 -16.75 9.36 -2.98
C ASP A 32 -16.41 10.55 -3.87
N VAL A 33 -16.73 11.79 -3.42
CA VAL A 33 -16.39 13.01 -4.17
C VAL A 33 -14.88 13.14 -4.37
N TRP A 34 -14.07 12.74 -3.38
CA TRP A 34 -12.63 12.73 -3.52
C TRP A 34 -12.20 11.72 -4.59
N TYR A 35 -12.73 10.49 -4.55
CA TYR A 35 -12.36 9.42 -5.48
C TYR A 35 -12.82 9.71 -6.91
N ASP A 36 -14.02 10.27 -7.08
CA ASP A 36 -14.57 10.64 -8.40
C ASP A 36 -13.73 11.70 -9.13
N ARG A 37 -12.98 12.50 -8.38
CA ARG A 37 -12.03 13.48 -8.95
C ARG A 37 -10.70 12.87 -9.37
N GLN A 38 -10.43 11.62 -9.00
CA GLN A 38 -9.21 10.95 -9.41
C GLN A 38 -9.40 10.28 -10.79
N PRO A 39 -8.37 10.25 -11.64
CA PRO A 39 -8.33 9.27 -12.71
C PRO A 39 -8.38 7.87 -12.08
N TRP A 40 -8.68 6.84 -12.89
CA TRP A 40 -8.54 5.49 -12.36
C TRP A 40 -7.12 5.27 -11.84
N LEU A 41 -7.00 4.99 -10.55
CA LEU A 41 -5.72 4.84 -9.86
C LEU A 41 -5.06 3.53 -10.28
N VAL A 42 -3.91 3.62 -10.92
CA VAL A 42 -3.06 2.47 -11.27
C VAL A 42 -1.63 2.80 -10.89
N GLY A 43 -0.97 1.87 -10.21
CA GLY A 43 0.38 2.11 -9.73
C GLY A 43 1.06 0.85 -9.22
N SER A 44 2.15 1.06 -8.50
CA SER A 44 2.94 0.00 -7.89
C SER A 44 3.38 0.39 -6.48
N ASN A 45 3.61 -0.60 -5.63
CA ASN A 45 4.47 -0.42 -4.47
C ASN A 45 5.89 -0.21 -4.98
N TYR A 46 6.60 0.74 -4.40
CA TYR A 46 7.84 1.23 -4.95
C TYR A 46 8.95 1.31 -3.90
N VAL A 47 10.05 0.69 -4.23
CA VAL A 47 11.38 0.91 -3.67
C VAL A 47 12.34 0.97 -4.87
N PRO A 48 13.31 1.92 -4.92
CA PRO A 48 14.23 2.01 -6.05
C PRO A 48 15.12 0.77 -6.12
N ALA A 49 15.51 0.36 -7.32
CA ALA A 49 16.34 -0.83 -7.52
C ALA A 49 17.68 -0.78 -6.78
N THR A 50 18.13 0.41 -6.39
CA THR A 50 19.37 0.65 -5.62
C THR A 50 19.22 0.46 -4.12
N ALA A 51 17.99 0.29 -3.60
CA ALA A 51 17.72 0.11 -2.17
C ALA A 51 17.25 -1.32 -1.87
N VAL A 52 17.70 -1.86 -0.74
CA VAL A 52 17.29 -3.19 -0.25
C VAL A 52 16.05 -3.14 0.62
N ASN A 53 15.77 -1.97 1.20
CA ASN A 53 14.63 -1.69 2.07
C ASN A 53 14.36 -0.18 2.13
N GLU A 54 13.33 0.21 2.88
CA GLU A 54 12.93 1.59 3.07
C GLU A 54 13.99 2.44 3.80
N LEU A 55 14.81 1.86 4.68
CA LEU A 55 15.91 2.61 5.30
C LEU A 55 16.97 2.99 4.27
N GLU A 56 17.41 2.05 3.41
CA GLU A 56 18.39 2.36 2.35
C GLU A 56 17.78 3.32 1.32
N MET A 57 16.47 3.26 1.06
CA MET A 57 15.80 4.20 0.17
C MET A 57 15.92 5.65 0.66
N TRP A 58 15.82 5.88 1.98
CA TRP A 58 15.59 7.22 2.49
C TRP A 58 16.76 7.83 3.28
N GLN A 59 17.80 7.08 3.65
CA GLN A 59 18.97 7.64 4.34
C GLN A 59 19.73 8.62 3.46
N ALA A 60 20.40 9.61 4.08
CA ALA A 60 21.03 10.71 3.37
C ALA A 60 22.15 10.27 2.41
N ASP A 61 22.89 9.24 2.79
CA ASP A 61 24.03 8.69 2.05
C ASP A 61 23.62 7.72 0.92
N THR A 62 22.38 7.25 0.92
CA THR A 62 21.88 6.25 -0.05
C THR A 62 20.69 6.72 -0.87
N PHE A 63 20.09 7.88 -0.52
CA PHE A 63 18.98 8.46 -1.28
C PHE A 63 19.42 8.82 -2.71
N ASP A 64 18.81 8.18 -3.70
CA ASP A 64 19.18 8.33 -5.12
C ASP A 64 18.04 8.96 -5.94
N PRO A 65 17.93 10.30 -5.98
CA PRO A 65 16.88 10.98 -6.73
C PRO A 65 16.97 10.77 -8.24
N ARG A 66 18.17 10.47 -8.79
CA ARG A 66 18.32 10.20 -10.23
C ARG A 66 17.73 8.85 -10.59
N ARG A 67 17.95 7.84 -9.75
CA ARG A 67 17.37 6.51 -9.94
C ARG A 67 15.86 6.55 -9.80
N ILE A 68 15.36 7.26 -8.79
CA ILE A 68 13.93 7.48 -8.58
C ILE A 68 13.29 8.16 -9.80
N ASP A 69 13.89 9.22 -10.32
CA ASP A 69 13.40 9.94 -11.50
C ASP A 69 13.31 9.05 -12.74
N LEU A 70 14.33 8.24 -12.98
CA LEU A 70 14.38 7.29 -14.08
C LEU A 70 13.26 6.25 -13.99
N GLU A 71 13.10 5.62 -12.83
CA GLU A 71 12.14 4.54 -12.62
C GLU A 71 10.68 5.02 -12.62
N LEU A 72 10.42 6.18 -12.02
CA LEU A 72 9.09 6.80 -12.09
C LEU A 72 8.75 7.23 -13.53
N GLY A 73 9.74 7.60 -14.34
CA GLY A 73 9.57 7.81 -15.77
C GLY A 73 9.11 6.56 -16.53
N TRP A 74 9.62 5.38 -16.16
CA TRP A 74 9.13 4.11 -16.73
C TRP A 74 7.69 3.81 -16.32
N ALA A 75 7.34 4.07 -15.06
CA ALA A 75 5.98 3.92 -14.56
C ALA A 75 5.00 4.88 -15.26
N GLU A 76 5.37 6.15 -15.43
CA GLU A 76 4.61 7.10 -16.25
C GLU A 76 4.41 6.58 -17.68
N GLY A 77 5.43 5.97 -18.26
CA GLY A 77 5.37 5.32 -19.59
C GLY A 77 4.34 4.20 -19.69
N LEU A 78 3.91 3.60 -18.56
CA LEU A 78 2.81 2.64 -18.49
C LEU A 78 1.46 3.30 -18.19
N GLY A 79 1.43 4.61 -17.92
CA GLY A 79 0.24 5.33 -17.49
C GLY A 79 -0.11 5.10 -16.01
N MET A 80 0.86 4.65 -15.20
CA MET A 80 0.71 4.64 -13.75
C MET A 80 0.69 6.06 -13.21
N ASN A 81 -0.18 6.34 -12.26
CA ASN A 81 -0.44 7.68 -11.71
C ASN A 81 -0.37 7.73 -10.17
N THR A 82 -0.05 6.62 -9.55
CA THR A 82 0.20 6.54 -8.11
C THR A 82 1.34 5.56 -7.81
N MET A 83 2.00 5.74 -6.66
CA MET A 83 2.93 4.78 -6.06
C MET A 83 2.60 4.65 -4.59
N ARG A 84 2.71 3.45 -4.04
CA ARG A 84 2.66 3.22 -2.59
C ARG A 84 4.09 3.09 -2.07
N VAL A 85 4.47 3.94 -1.12
CA VAL A 85 5.85 4.13 -0.70
C VAL A 85 5.95 4.11 0.81
N PHE A 86 6.88 3.32 1.33
CA PHE A 86 7.04 3.07 2.75
C PHE A 86 8.01 4.08 3.37
N LEU A 87 7.59 4.65 4.48
CA LEU A 87 8.41 5.50 5.36
C LEU A 87 8.88 4.68 6.57
N HIS A 88 9.78 5.26 7.39
CA HIS A 88 10.28 4.57 8.58
C HIS A 88 10.53 5.54 9.74
N ASP A 89 10.08 5.19 10.94
CA ASP A 89 10.16 6.02 12.15
C ASP A 89 11.59 6.35 12.58
N LEU A 90 12.54 5.42 12.38
CA LEU A 90 13.95 5.66 12.71
C LEU A 90 14.61 6.74 11.84
N LEU A 91 14.11 6.98 10.61
CA LEU A 91 14.61 8.05 9.73
C LEU A 91 14.25 9.44 10.30
N TRP A 92 13.04 9.55 10.86
CA TRP A 92 12.63 10.75 11.57
C TRP A 92 13.44 10.94 12.84
N GLN A 93 13.66 9.89 13.62
CA GLN A 93 14.49 9.95 14.83
C GLN A 93 15.93 10.37 14.53
N GLN A 94 16.49 9.89 13.41
CA GLN A 94 17.88 10.15 13.01
C GLN A 94 18.08 11.60 12.53
N ASP A 95 17.21 12.08 11.62
CA ASP A 95 17.34 13.36 10.92
C ASP A 95 15.98 13.85 10.43
N PRO A 96 15.14 14.44 11.31
CA PRO A 96 13.79 14.87 10.94
C PRO A 96 13.76 15.82 9.74
N GLU A 97 14.63 16.84 9.76
CA GLU A 97 14.67 17.86 8.71
C GLU A 97 15.21 17.31 7.38
N GLY A 98 16.24 16.48 7.42
CA GLY A 98 16.76 15.84 6.22
C GLY A 98 15.77 14.82 5.65
N PHE A 99 15.10 14.06 6.48
CA PHE A 99 14.08 13.13 6.04
C PHE A 99 12.90 13.85 5.37
N ARG A 100 12.44 14.96 5.96
CA ARG A 100 11.41 15.82 5.35
C ARG A 100 11.85 16.34 3.98
N ARG A 101 13.09 16.83 3.85
CA ARG A 101 13.62 17.29 2.55
C ARG A 101 13.68 16.18 1.51
N ARG A 102 14.03 14.96 1.88
CA ARG A 102 14.07 13.81 0.97
C ARG A 102 12.67 13.40 0.52
N ILE A 103 11.68 13.42 1.42
CA ILE A 103 10.27 13.21 1.05
C ILE A 103 9.81 14.31 0.07
N ASP A 104 10.11 15.58 0.34
CA ASP A 104 9.75 16.69 -0.56
C ASP A 104 10.39 16.56 -1.95
N THR A 105 11.65 16.14 -2.01
CA THR A 105 12.35 15.84 -3.27
C THR A 105 11.66 14.68 -4.01
N PHE A 106 11.31 13.61 -3.33
CA PHE A 106 10.59 12.49 -3.90
C PHE A 106 9.22 12.92 -4.45
N LEU A 107 8.46 13.69 -3.68
CA LEU A 107 7.16 14.24 -4.11
C LEU A 107 7.29 15.12 -5.36
N SER A 108 8.36 15.90 -5.45
CA SER A 108 8.65 16.75 -6.62
C SER A 108 8.95 15.91 -7.86
N ILE A 109 9.74 14.84 -7.70
CA ILE A 109 10.03 13.90 -8.79
C ILE A 109 8.75 13.17 -9.21
N ALA A 110 7.96 12.66 -8.26
CA ALA A 110 6.70 11.99 -8.56
C ALA A 110 5.72 12.91 -9.30
N ALA A 111 5.59 14.16 -8.86
CA ALA A 111 4.74 15.15 -9.51
C ALA A 111 5.18 15.47 -10.95
N LYS A 112 6.50 15.53 -11.23
CA LYS A 112 7.06 15.65 -12.59
C LYS A 112 6.52 14.56 -13.51
N HIS A 113 6.36 13.35 -13.00
CA HIS A 113 5.83 12.17 -13.71
C HIS A 113 4.32 11.99 -13.55
N ARG A 114 3.60 13.01 -13.02
CA ARG A 114 2.14 12.96 -12.78
C ARG A 114 1.70 11.83 -11.87
N ILE A 115 2.58 11.44 -10.96
CA ILE A 115 2.37 10.41 -9.95
C ILE A 115 2.09 11.09 -8.61
N ARG A 116 1.04 10.66 -7.92
CA ARG A 116 0.71 11.10 -6.56
C ARG A 116 0.85 9.92 -5.62
N PRO A 117 1.87 9.87 -4.76
CA PRO A 117 2.11 8.72 -3.90
C PRO A 117 1.12 8.62 -2.74
N MET A 118 0.82 7.38 -2.35
CA MET A 118 0.28 6.97 -1.07
C MET A 118 1.47 6.65 -0.16
N LEU A 119 1.58 7.33 0.97
CA LEU A 119 2.70 7.16 1.89
C LEU A 119 2.29 6.25 3.06
N VAL A 120 3.07 5.19 3.29
CA VAL A 120 2.87 4.21 4.38
C VAL A 120 3.70 4.63 5.57
N LEU A 121 3.07 4.76 6.75
CA LEU A 121 3.74 5.23 7.97
C LEU A 121 4.38 4.10 8.77
N PHE A 122 3.68 2.98 8.95
CA PHE A 122 4.14 1.81 9.69
C PHE A 122 4.04 0.53 8.88
N ASP A 123 4.85 -0.48 9.23
CA ASP A 123 4.92 -1.75 8.54
C ASP A 123 5.26 -2.90 9.49
N SER A 124 4.64 -4.05 9.32
CA SER A 124 4.89 -5.26 10.12
C SER A 124 5.68 -6.37 9.40
N VAL A 125 6.26 -6.09 8.23
CA VAL A 125 7.02 -7.03 7.38
C VAL A 125 8.50 -6.65 7.46
N TRP A 126 9.37 -7.47 7.55
CA TRP A 126 9.87 -8.76 7.92
C TRP A 126 10.68 -8.68 9.23
N ASP A 127 11.92 -8.07 9.18
CA ASP A 127 12.86 -8.01 10.31
C ASP A 127 12.34 -7.06 11.41
N PRO A 128 12.03 -7.58 12.61
CA PRO A 128 11.51 -6.77 13.70
C PRO A 128 12.59 -5.94 14.43
N TYR A 129 13.85 -5.98 13.99
CA TYR A 129 14.95 -5.24 14.60
C TYR A 129 15.64 -4.26 13.64
N PRO A 130 14.90 -3.27 13.11
CA PRO A 130 15.46 -2.27 12.20
C PRO A 130 16.62 -1.50 12.84
N ARG A 131 17.60 -1.11 12.02
CA ARG A 131 18.74 -0.30 12.43
C ARG A 131 19.10 0.69 11.33
N THR A 132 19.32 1.94 11.70
CA THR A 132 19.87 2.96 10.78
C THR A 132 21.33 2.67 10.43
N GLY A 133 21.86 3.37 9.44
CA GLY A 133 23.22 3.17 8.92
C GLY A 133 23.24 2.20 7.75
N ARG A 134 24.42 1.71 7.40
CA ARG A 134 24.62 0.81 6.26
C ARG A 134 23.74 -0.44 6.37
N GLN A 135 22.87 -0.61 5.40
CA GLN A 135 22.01 -1.79 5.35
C GLN A 135 22.80 -3.02 4.88
N PRO A 136 22.50 -4.22 5.43
CA PRO A 136 23.11 -5.45 4.96
C PRO A 136 22.79 -5.70 3.49
N ALA A 137 23.70 -6.33 2.75
CA ALA A 137 23.40 -6.81 1.41
C ALA A 137 22.21 -7.80 1.43
N PRO A 138 21.41 -7.88 0.36
CA PRO A 138 20.34 -8.87 0.28
C PRO A 138 20.91 -10.28 0.45
N ARG A 139 20.14 -11.18 1.05
CA ARG A 139 20.48 -12.63 1.03
C ARG A 139 20.29 -13.10 -0.40
N PRO A 140 21.34 -13.63 -1.06
CA PRO A 140 21.25 -14.01 -2.47
C PRO A 140 20.12 -14.99 -2.72
N GLY A 141 19.32 -14.73 -3.75
CA GLY A 141 18.25 -15.62 -4.17
C GLY A 141 17.02 -15.68 -3.25
N ILE A 142 16.88 -14.77 -2.28
CA ILE A 142 15.76 -14.75 -1.32
C ILE A 142 14.95 -13.46 -1.46
N HIS A 143 13.64 -13.64 -1.70
CA HIS A 143 12.66 -12.57 -1.82
C HIS A 143 12.67 -11.63 -0.62
N ASN A 144 12.82 -10.34 -0.87
CA ASN A 144 12.64 -9.24 0.09
C ASN A 144 13.31 -9.45 1.46
N SER A 145 14.48 -10.11 1.45
CA SER A 145 15.11 -10.70 2.63
C SER A 145 15.69 -9.71 3.65
N ARG A 146 15.68 -8.40 3.34
CA ARG A 146 16.22 -7.34 4.21
C ARG A 146 15.20 -6.24 4.49
N TRP A 147 13.93 -6.47 4.17
CA TRP A 147 12.86 -5.56 4.56
C TRP A 147 12.73 -5.51 6.08
N VAL A 148 12.41 -4.34 6.64
CA VAL A 148 12.42 -4.11 8.08
C VAL A 148 11.10 -3.53 8.55
N GLN A 149 10.71 -3.83 9.79
CA GLN A 149 9.47 -3.32 10.39
C GLN A 149 9.62 -1.88 10.87
N SER A 150 8.54 -1.11 10.75
CA SER A 150 8.38 0.21 11.35
C SER A 150 7.02 0.28 12.09
N PRO A 151 6.98 0.49 13.42
CA PRO A 151 8.11 0.49 14.31
C PRO A 151 8.68 -0.93 14.50
N GLY A 152 9.95 -1.03 14.84
CA GLY A 152 10.54 -2.30 15.22
C GLY A 152 9.99 -2.81 16.55
N ARG A 153 10.20 -4.11 16.83
CA ARG A 153 9.69 -4.82 18.00
C ARG A 153 9.93 -4.08 19.31
N LYS A 154 11.15 -3.55 19.53
CA LYS A 154 11.47 -2.86 20.79
C LYS A 154 10.59 -1.64 21.03
N ALA A 155 10.39 -0.83 20.00
CA ALA A 155 9.53 0.34 20.10
C ALA A 155 8.05 -0.02 20.20
N LEU A 156 7.64 -1.15 19.61
CA LEU A 156 6.29 -1.64 19.71
C LEU A 156 5.95 -2.17 21.13
N GLU A 157 6.91 -2.86 21.78
CA GLU A 157 6.75 -3.42 23.13
C GLU A 157 6.92 -2.38 24.25
N ASP A 158 7.63 -1.27 24.03
CA ASP A 158 7.92 -0.27 25.05
C ASP A 158 6.93 0.92 25.01
N PRO A 159 6.06 1.07 26.02
CA PRO A 159 5.17 2.22 26.08
C PRO A 159 5.87 3.59 26.13
N ALA A 160 7.13 3.65 26.57
CA ALA A 160 7.92 4.89 26.60
C ALA A 160 8.27 5.40 25.19
N GLU A 161 8.19 4.55 24.17
CA GLU A 161 8.41 4.92 22.77
C GLU A 161 7.18 5.61 22.11
N ARG A 162 6.00 5.53 22.73
CA ARG A 162 4.78 6.14 22.18
C ARG A 162 4.93 7.63 21.85
N PRO A 163 5.50 8.50 22.72
CA PRO A 163 5.69 9.92 22.39
C PRO A 163 6.62 10.13 21.17
N ARG A 164 7.63 9.26 20.98
CA ARG A 164 8.52 9.33 19.83
C ARG A 164 7.80 8.95 18.54
N LEU A 165 7.00 7.88 18.58
CA LEU A 165 6.19 7.45 17.43
C LEU A 165 5.12 8.49 17.08
N GLU A 166 4.49 9.11 18.07
CA GLU A 166 3.58 10.23 17.87
C GLU A 166 4.27 11.42 17.20
N ALA A 167 5.46 11.79 17.69
CA ALA A 167 6.27 12.87 17.10
C ALA A 167 6.66 12.58 15.65
N TYR A 168 7.00 11.33 15.32
CA TYR A 168 7.23 10.90 13.93
C TYR A 168 6.00 11.09 13.08
N VAL A 169 4.87 10.52 13.48
CA VAL A 169 3.62 10.59 12.69
C VAL A 169 3.18 12.04 12.50
N LYS A 170 3.08 12.80 13.59
CA LYS A 170 2.65 14.21 13.54
C LYS A 170 3.63 15.09 12.78
N GLY A 171 4.93 14.84 12.92
CA GLY A 171 5.96 15.61 12.22
C GLY A 171 5.97 15.38 10.72
N VAL A 172 5.92 14.14 10.29
CA VAL A 172 5.87 13.79 8.85
C VAL A 172 4.55 14.24 8.24
N VAL A 173 3.43 13.84 8.83
CA VAL A 173 2.11 14.16 8.29
C VAL A 173 1.86 15.66 8.31
N GLY A 174 2.18 16.34 9.41
CA GLY A 174 2.00 17.79 9.54
C GLY A 174 2.77 18.60 8.49
N ALA A 175 3.97 18.13 8.11
CA ALA A 175 4.77 18.78 7.05
C ALA A 175 4.06 18.73 5.67
N PHE A 176 3.27 17.69 5.40
CA PHE A 176 2.61 17.45 4.11
C PHE A 176 1.07 17.37 4.20
N ALA A 177 0.48 17.80 5.32
CA ALA A 177 -0.96 17.67 5.62
C ALA A 177 -1.88 18.28 4.55
N ARG A 178 -1.40 19.31 3.84
CA ARG A 178 -2.15 20.01 2.78
C ARG A 178 -1.47 19.92 1.43
N ASP A 179 -0.47 19.07 1.29
CA ASP A 179 0.26 18.93 0.04
C ASP A 179 -0.55 18.09 -0.96
N GLY A 180 -0.96 18.73 -2.05
CA GLY A 180 -1.73 18.08 -3.13
C GLY A 180 -0.95 17.00 -3.88
N ARG A 181 0.38 16.91 -3.70
CA ARG A 181 1.20 15.85 -4.29
C ARG A 181 1.01 14.51 -3.58
N VAL A 182 0.62 14.51 -2.30
CA VAL A 182 0.30 13.29 -1.55
C VAL A 182 -1.13 12.85 -1.89
N LEU A 183 -1.30 11.59 -2.31
CA LEU A 183 -2.60 11.03 -2.64
C LEU A 183 -3.39 10.66 -1.38
N ALA A 184 -2.76 9.88 -0.49
CA ALA A 184 -3.38 9.34 0.72
C ALA A 184 -2.29 8.97 1.74
N TRP A 185 -2.70 8.74 2.99
CA TRP A 185 -1.87 8.19 4.06
C TRP A 185 -2.33 6.77 4.37
N ASP A 186 -1.44 5.81 4.23
CA ASP A 186 -1.63 4.44 4.68
C ASP A 186 -0.96 4.29 6.05
N ILE A 187 -1.77 4.09 7.06
CA ILE A 187 -1.31 4.21 8.46
C ILE A 187 -0.43 3.03 8.83
N TRP A 188 -0.76 1.82 8.34
CA TRP A 188 0.00 0.63 8.66
C TRP A 188 -0.17 -0.46 7.60
N ASN A 189 0.94 -0.97 7.07
CA ASN A 189 0.98 -2.14 6.22
C ASN A 189 0.91 -3.42 7.06
N GLU A 190 -0.09 -4.26 6.77
CA GLU A 190 -0.23 -5.62 7.34
C GLU A 190 0.05 -5.68 8.85
N PRO A 191 -0.65 -4.91 9.69
CA PRO A 191 -0.31 -4.75 11.10
C PRO A 191 -0.27 -6.08 11.88
N ASP A 192 -1.07 -7.07 11.49
CA ASP A 192 -1.13 -8.40 12.08
C ASP A 192 -0.27 -9.45 11.38
N ASN A 193 0.70 -9.03 10.56
CA ASN A 193 1.64 -9.97 9.95
C ASN A 193 2.59 -10.53 11.02
N MET A 194 2.53 -11.86 11.21
CA MET A 194 3.36 -12.59 12.16
C MET A 194 4.59 -13.21 11.50
N ASN A 195 4.83 -12.88 10.21
CA ASN A 195 5.88 -13.43 9.38
C ASN A 195 5.93 -14.96 9.37
N GLY A 196 5.96 -15.58 8.22
CA GLY A 196 6.00 -17.04 8.08
C GLY A 196 7.40 -17.61 7.91
N ASN A 197 8.45 -16.79 8.07
CA ASN A 197 9.84 -17.10 7.78
C ASN A 197 10.72 -17.10 9.03
N ASP A 198 12.03 -16.87 8.87
CA ASP A 198 13.02 -16.83 9.95
C ASP A 198 12.68 -15.83 11.07
N TYR A 199 11.86 -14.83 10.78
CA TYR A 199 11.47 -13.78 11.73
C TYR A 199 10.25 -14.14 12.60
N ALA A 200 9.46 -15.16 12.24
CA ALA A 200 8.26 -15.54 12.96
C ALA A 200 8.47 -15.75 14.47
N LYS A 201 9.59 -16.36 14.85
CA LYS A 201 9.94 -16.63 16.26
C LYS A 201 10.41 -15.37 17.01
N GLN A 202 10.66 -14.30 16.28
CA GLN A 202 11.17 -13.04 16.82
C GLN A 202 10.04 -12.01 17.05
N GLU A 203 8.82 -12.33 16.63
CA GLU A 203 7.66 -11.48 16.84
C GLU A 203 7.22 -11.47 18.32
N PRO A 204 6.67 -10.34 18.82
CA PRO A 204 6.03 -10.32 20.14
C PRO A 204 4.86 -11.30 20.21
N LYS A 205 4.72 -12.04 21.31
CA LYS A 205 3.60 -12.97 21.48
C LYS A 205 2.22 -12.29 21.46
N ASN A 206 2.17 -11.06 21.95
CA ASN A 206 0.97 -10.21 21.98
C ASN A 206 0.98 -9.13 20.89
N LYS A 207 1.66 -9.35 19.76
CA LYS A 207 1.78 -8.37 18.66
C LYS A 207 0.43 -7.79 18.24
N ILE A 208 -0.59 -8.65 18.09
CA ILE A 208 -1.92 -8.22 17.64
C ILE A 208 -2.53 -7.16 18.57
N GLU A 209 -2.41 -7.35 19.87
CA GLU A 209 -2.88 -6.39 20.89
C GLU A 209 -2.10 -5.06 20.79
N LEU A 210 -0.76 -5.15 20.73
CA LEU A 210 0.11 -3.98 20.64
C LEU A 210 -0.16 -3.16 19.38
N VAL A 211 -0.24 -3.81 18.21
CA VAL A 211 -0.51 -3.12 16.94
C VAL A 211 -1.93 -2.57 16.88
N THR A 212 -2.94 -3.24 17.44
CA THR A 212 -4.32 -2.75 17.49
C THR A 212 -4.40 -1.44 18.28
N SER A 213 -3.73 -1.40 19.44
CA SER A 213 -3.64 -0.19 20.27
C SER A 213 -2.92 0.94 19.53
N LEU A 214 -1.73 0.69 18.98
CA LEU A 214 -0.94 1.72 18.30
C LEU A 214 -1.60 2.20 17.00
N LEU A 215 -2.25 1.31 16.25
CA LEU A 215 -2.98 1.69 15.03
C LEU A 215 -4.11 2.70 15.34
N ARG A 216 -4.84 2.47 16.41
CA ARG A 216 -5.89 3.39 16.86
C ARG A 216 -5.33 4.77 17.18
N ASP A 217 -4.22 4.81 17.93
CA ASP A 217 -3.54 6.05 18.27
C ASP A 217 -3.01 6.75 17.01
N ALA A 218 -2.39 6.00 16.08
CA ALA A 218 -1.80 6.53 14.86
C ALA A 218 -2.84 7.20 13.95
N PHE A 219 -4.04 6.62 13.79
CA PHE A 219 -5.13 7.29 13.10
C PHE A 219 -5.50 8.62 13.76
N GLY A 220 -5.57 8.66 15.10
CA GLY A 220 -5.78 9.89 15.88
C GLY A 220 -4.71 10.93 15.61
N TRP A 221 -3.44 10.55 15.70
CA TRP A 221 -2.30 11.45 15.48
C TRP A 221 -2.28 12.05 14.07
N VAL A 222 -2.62 11.26 13.05
CA VAL A 222 -2.70 11.77 11.66
C VAL A 222 -3.85 12.76 11.50
N ARG A 223 -5.01 12.53 12.16
CA ARG A 223 -6.11 13.49 12.18
C ARG A 223 -5.71 14.79 12.87
N GLU A 224 -5.06 14.69 14.02
CA GLU A 224 -4.58 15.83 14.80
C GLU A 224 -3.49 16.63 14.06
N ALA A 225 -2.66 15.97 13.26
CA ALA A 225 -1.70 16.62 12.36
C ALA A 225 -2.36 17.40 11.21
N GLY A 226 -3.68 17.31 11.04
CA GLY A 226 -4.45 18.10 10.09
C GLY A 226 -4.42 17.61 8.65
N ALA A 227 -4.18 16.31 8.42
CA ALA A 227 -4.20 15.72 7.09
C ALA A 227 -5.51 16.00 6.34
N THR A 228 -5.40 16.56 5.14
CA THR A 228 -6.52 16.79 4.23
C THR A 228 -6.71 15.68 3.20
N GLN A 229 -5.76 14.77 3.12
CA GLN A 229 -5.81 13.55 2.33
C GLN A 229 -6.58 12.45 3.07
N PRO A 230 -7.16 11.45 2.37
CA PRO A 230 -7.81 10.32 3.03
C PRO A 230 -6.80 9.43 3.75
N LEU A 231 -7.27 8.81 4.82
CA LEU A 231 -6.53 7.83 5.62
C LEU A 231 -7.03 6.43 5.34
N THR A 232 -6.13 5.46 5.43
CA THR A 232 -6.45 4.04 5.30
C THR A 232 -5.49 3.16 6.10
N SER A 233 -5.88 1.93 6.37
CA SER A 233 -5.00 0.78 6.68
C SER A 233 -5.68 -0.47 6.11
N GLY A 234 -4.98 -1.17 5.23
CA GLY A 234 -5.57 -2.23 4.42
C GLY A 234 -5.72 -3.56 5.16
N VAL A 235 -6.85 -4.24 4.94
CA VAL A 235 -7.02 -5.64 5.32
C VAL A 235 -6.38 -6.55 4.25
N TRP A 236 -5.77 -7.67 4.66
CA TRP A 236 -5.01 -8.49 3.70
C TRP A 236 -5.26 -9.99 3.81
N LYS A 237 -5.68 -10.48 4.97
CA LYS A 237 -6.01 -11.90 5.21
C LYS A 237 -7.37 -11.99 5.90
N GLY A 238 -7.91 -13.20 6.03
CA GLY A 238 -9.17 -13.44 6.72
C GLY A 238 -10.39 -13.50 5.79
N ASP A 239 -11.55 -13.60 6.41
CA ASP A 239 -12.87 -13.62 5.74
C ASP A 239 -13.67 -12.38 6.11
N TRP A 240 -13.71 -11.41 5.21
CA TRP A 240 -14.44 -10.15 5.40
C TRP A 240 -15.86 -10.21 4.86
N SER A 241 -16.38 -11.41 4.59
CA SER A 241 -17.73 -11.58 4.01
C SER A 241 -18.87 -11.17 4.95
N SER A 242 -18.61 -11.08 6.26
CA SER A 242 -19.54 -10.54 7.25
C SER A 242 -18.80 -10.00 8.48
N PRO A 243 -19.39 -9.04 9.24
CA PRO A 243 -18.72 -8.42 10.40
C PRO A 243 -18.36 -9.41 11.53
N ASP A 244 -19.14 -10.47 11.71
CA ASP A 244 -18.95 -11.49 12.73
C ASP A 244 -17.73 -12.42 12.45
N LYS A 245 -17.26 -12.47 11.20
CA LYS A 245 -16.08 -13.26 10.81
C LYS A 245 -14.76 -12.50 10.94
N MET A 246 -14.84 -11.19 11.07
CA MET A 246 -13.65 -10.33 11.17
C MET A 246 -13.10 -10.29 12.58
N THR A 247 -11.78 -10.22 12.69
CA THR A 247 -11.08 -9.88 13.93
C THR A 247 -11.37 -8.45 14.37
N GLU A 248 -11.04 -8.10 15.61
CA GLU A 248 -11.14 -6.71 16.10
C GLU A 248 -10.27 -5.77 15.25
N LEU A 249 -9.06 -6.20 14.90
CA LEU A 249 -8.13 -5.40 14.11
C LEU A 249 -8.64 -5.14 12.70
N GLU A 250 -9.17 -6.16 12.01
CA GLU A 250 -9.75 -5.98 10.66
C GLU A 250 -10.95 -5.03 10.68
N ARG A 251 -11.81 -5.14 11.71
CA ARG A 251 -12.89 -4.15 11.89
C ARG A 251 -12.35 -2.75 12.10
N LEU A 252 -11.35 -2.59 12.97
CA LEU A 252 -10.72 -1.30 13.25
C LEU A 252 -10.13 -0.66 11.97
N GLN A 253 -9.41 -1.43 11.16
CA GLN A 253 -8.85 -0.98 9.89
C GLN A 253 -9.95 -0.42 8.97
N LEU A 254 -11.05 -1.17 8.80
CA LEU A 254 -12.15 -0.77 7.92
C LEU A 254 -12.98 0.39 8.49
N GLU A 255 -13.18 0.43 9.81
CA GLU A 255 -13.97 1.47 10.48
C GLU A 255 -13.27 2.82 10.58
N LEU A 256 -11.94 2.85 10.70
CA LEU A 256 -11.19 4.10 10.80
C LEU A 256 -10.78 4.67 9.43
N SER A 257 -10.82 3.86 8.38
CA SER A 257 -10.40 4.24 7.03
C SER A 257 -11.41 5.13 6.32
N ASP A 258 -10.95 6.20 5.68
CA ASP A 258 -11.75 7.06 4.81
C ASP A 258 -12.04 6.39 3.48
N VAL A 259 -11.05 5.71 2.93
CA VAL A 259 -11.09 4.85 1.75
C VAL A 259 -10.68 3.44 2.17
N VAL A 260 -11.36 2.44 1.67
CA VAL A 260 -11.07 1.04 2.02
C VAL A 260 -9.91 0.54 1.16
N THR A 261 -8.89 -0.02 1.80
CA THR A 261 -7.79 -0.68 1.08
C THR A 261 -7.67 -2.15 1.47
N PHE A 262 -7.11 -2.94 0.56
CA PHE A 262 -6.90 -4.37 0.79
C PHE A 262 -5.78 -4.93 -0.07
N HIS A 263 -5.27 -6.12 0.30
CA HIS A 263 -4.35 -6.90 -0.52
C HIS A 263 -5.04 -8.15 -1.06
N ASN A 264 -4.64 -8.57 -2.26
CA ASN A 264 -5.08 -9.83 -2.83
C ASN A 264 -4.07 -10.39 -3.83
N TYR A 265 -3.44 -11.48 -3.47
CA TYR A 265 -2.50 -12.20 -4.34
C TYR A 265 -3.09 -13.48 -4.96
N ASP A 266 -4.40 -13.67 -4.82
CA ASP A 266 -5.13 -14.80 -5.40
C ASP A 266 -5.58 -14.52 -6.84
N ALA A 267 -6.09 -15.55 -7.50
CA ALA A 267 -6.63 -15.47 -8.85
C ALA A 267 -7.79 -14.45 -8.98
N PRO A 268 -8.09 -13.95 -10.20
CA PRO A 268 -9.08 -12.90 -10.45
C PRO A 268 -10.49 -13.20 -9.91
N THR A 269 -10.90 -14.46 -9.82
CA THR A 269 -12.19 -14.87 -9.24
C THR A 269 -12.27 -14.59 -7.75
N GLU A 270 -11.22 -14.89 -6.99
CA GLU A 270 -11.14 -14.57 -5.56
C GLU A 270 -10.98 -13.06 -5.34
N LEU A 271 -10.24 -12.38 -6.20
CA LEU A 271 -10.16 -10.93 -6.20
C LEU A 271 -11.56 -10.29 -6.33
N GLU A 272 -12.36 -10.71 -7.31
CA GLU A 272 -13.69 -10.16 -7.51
C GLU A 272 -14.63 -10.43 -6.34
N LYS A 273 -14.51 -11.59 -5.71
CA LYS A 273 -15.24 -11.96 -4.49
C LYS A 273 -14.90 -11.03 -3.33
N ARG A 274 -13.60 -10.78 -3.08
CA ARG A 274 -13.14 -9.85 -2.02
C ARG A 274 -13.60 -8.42 -2.27
N VAL A 275 -13.54 -7.94 -3.52
CA VAL A 275 -14.08 -6.63 -3.90
C VAL A 275 -15.56 -6.52 -3.54
N ARG A 276 -16.37 -7.55 -3.86
CA ARG A 276 -17.81 -7.57 -3.51
C ARG A 276 -18.04 -7.55 -1.99
N TRP A 277 -17.19 -8.18 -1.21
CA TRP A 277 -17.26 -8.12 0.25
C TRP A 277 -17.06 -6.70 0.77
N LEU A 278 -16.12 -5.95 0.17
CA LEU A 278 -15.76 -4.62 0.62
C LEU A 278 -16.72 -3.53 0.12
N GLN A 279 -17.47 -3.77 -0.96
CA GLN A 279 -18.45 -2.82 -1.50
C GLN A 279 -19.57 -2.46 -0.50
N ARG A 280 -19.85 -3.33 0.50
CA ARG A 280 -20.85 -3.04 1.55
C ARG A 280 -20.49 -1.85 2.46
N TYR A 281 -19.24 -1.40 2.44
CA TYR A 281 -18.81 -0.27 3.26
C TYR A 281 -19.17 1.08 2.63
N ASP A 282 -19.74 1.07 1.41
CA ASP A 282 -20.15 2.26 0.66
C ASP A 282 -19.04 3.32 0.62
N ARG A 283 -17.79 2.86 0.32
CA ARG A 283 -16.59 3.69 0.23
C ARG A 283 -15.76 3.32 -0.97
N PRO A 284 -14.95 4.27 -1.50
CA PRO A 284 -13.96 3.93 -2.52
C PRO A 284 -13.04 2.81 -2.07
N ILE A 285 -12.69 1.93 -3.00
CA ILE A 285 -11.85 0.76 -2.75
C ILE A 285 -10.56 0.87 -3.57
N ILE A 286 -9.43 0.58 -2.93
CA ILE A 286 -8.12 0.49 -3.58
C ILE A 286 -7.46 -0.82 -3.16
N CYS A 287 -7.10 -1.66 -4.12
CA CYS A 287 -6.21 -2.79 -3.85
C CYS A 287 -4.78 -2.25 -3.81
N THR A 288 -4.18 -2.27 -2.63
CA THR A 288 -2.85 -1.71 -2.39
C THR A 288 -1.72 -2.69 -2.61
N GLU A 289 -2.05 -3.99 -2.76
CA GLU A 289 -1.10 -5.01 -3.21
C GLU A 289 -1.83 -6.11 -3.95
N TYR A 290 -1.33 -6.42 -5.14
CA TYR A 290 -1.71 -7.57 -5.94
C TYR A 290 -0.56 -7.95 -6.87
N MET A 291 -0.75 -8.95 -7.68
CA MET A 291 0.18 -9.45 -8.67
C MET A 291 1.30 -10.30 -8.07
N ALA A 292 1.04 -11.60 -8.07
CA ALA A 292 1.99 -12.66 -7.78
C ALA A 292 1.75 -13.75 -8.83
N ARG A 293 2.55 -13.77 -9.90
CA ARG A 293 2.27 -14.60 -11.08
C ARG A 293 2.18 -16.08 -10.76
N GLY A 294 3.03 -16.56 -9.86
CA GLY A 294 3.01 -17.95 -9.39
C GLY A 294 1.71 -18.37 -8.67
N ASN A 295 0.97 -17.40 -8.10
CA ASN A 295 -0.32 -17.64 -7.45
C ASN A 295 -1.52 -17.45 -8.39
N GLY A 296 -1.29 -17.17 -9.68
CA GLY A 296 -2.36 -16.88 -10.63
C GLY A 296 -2.92 -15.46 -10.53
N SER A 297 -2.29 -14.57 -9.76
CA SER A 297 -2.58 -13.14 -9.73
C SER A 297 -1.67 -12.41 -10.73
N PHE A 298 -2.23 -11.91 -11.83
CA PHE A 298 -1.48 -11.32 -12.93
C PHE A 298 -2.25 -10.16 -13.57
N PHE A 299 -1.55 -9.27 -14.27
CA PHE A 299 -2.13 -8.04 -14.81
C PHE A 299 -3.32 -8.27 -15.73
N MET A 300 -3.21 -9.22 -16.68
CA MET A 300 -4.28 -9.46 -17.67
C MET A 300 -5.59 -9.99 -17.05
N GLY A 301 -5.51 -10.67 -15.90
CA GLY A 301 -6.67 -11.15 -15.18
C GLY A 301 -7.23 -10.12 -14.20
N SER A 302 -6.35 -9.44 -13.45
CA SER A 302 -6.74 -8.58 -12.33
C SER A 302 -7.16 -7.18 -12.75
N LEU A 303 -6.45 -6.51 -13.69
CA LEU A 303 -6.78 -5.15 -14.11
C LEU A 303 -8.20 -4.97 -14.69
N PRO A 304 -8.75 -5.92 -15.50
CA PRO A 304 -10.13 -5.83 -15.95
C PRO A 304 -11.16 -5.89 -14.80
N VAL A 305 -10.89 -6.68 -13.76
CA VAL A 305 -11.74 -6.75 -12.56
C VAL A 305 -11.73 -5.41 -11.83
N PHE A 306 -10.54 -4.87 -11.53
CA PHE A 306 -10.40 -3.56 -10.88
C PHE A 306 -11.11 -2.45 -11.65
N LYS A 307 -10.90 -2.39 -12.97
CA LYS A 307 -11.52 -1.34 -13.80
C LYS A 307 -13.04 -1.44 -13.82
N ARG A 308 -13.59 -2.65 -13.95
CA ARG A 308 -15.04 -2.90 -13.94
C ARG A 308 -15.71 -2.45 -12.66
N HIS A 309 -15.05 -2.68 -11.52
CA HIS A 309 -15.56 -2.33 -10.20
C HIS A 309 -15.11 -0.95 -9.71
N ARG A 310 -14.40 -0.18 -10.55
CA ARG A 310 -13.85 1.13 -10.18
C ARG A 310 -12.92 1.06 -8.95
N VAL A 311 -12.15 0.00 -8.82
CA VAL A 311 -11.17 -0.21 -7.75
C VAL A 311 -9.81 0.30 -8.21
N GLY A 312 -9.11 1.05 -7.36
CA GLY A 312 -7.71 1.41 -7.60
C GLY A 312 -6.82 0.17 -7.55
N ALA A 313 -5.76 0.12 -8.37
CA ALA A 313 -4.93 -1.06 -8.57
C ALA A 313 -3.44 -0.74 -8.39
N ILE A 314 -2.86 -1.10 -7.24
CA ILE A 314 -1.45 -0.88 -6.93
C ILE A 314 -0.79 -2.25 -6.78
N ASN A 315 0.00 -2.67 -7.77
CA ASN A 315 0.69 -3.96 -7.72
C ASN A 315 1.91 -3.93 -6.79
N TRP A 316 2.36 -5.09 -6.34
CA TRP A 316 3.65 -5.21 -5.67
C TRP A 316 4.76 -5.31 -6.71
N GLY A 317 5.82 -4.47 -6.53
CA GLY A 317 7.04 -4.49 -7.32
C GLY A 317 6.95 -3.78 -8.69
N LEU A 318 7.86 -2.83 -8.91
CA LEU A 318 7.98 -2.09 -10.17
C LEU A 318 9.23 -2.49 -10.95
N VAL A 319 10.38 -2.51 -10.29
CA VAL A 319 11.70 -2.71 -10.93
C VAL A 319 12.51 -3.71 -10.13
N GLN A 320 13.07 -4.70 -10.84
CA GLN A 320 14.04 -5.63 -10.29
C GLN A 320 15.22 -4.87 -9.64
N GLY A 321 15.48 -5.17 -8.39
CA GLY A 321 16.51 -4.48 -7.62
C GLY A 321 17.05 -5.29 -6.45
N LYS A 322 17.72 -4.61 -5.54
CA LYS A 322 18.30 -5.19 -4.32
C LYS A 322 17.27 -5.88 -3.42
N ALA A 323 16.01 -5.42 -3.41
CA ALA A 323 14.95 -6.05 -2.64
C ALA A 323 14.60 -7.46 -3.13
N GLN A 324 14.97 -7.82 -4.38
CA GLN A 324 14.75 -9.15 -4.96
C GLN A 324 13.28 -9.60 -4.95
N THR A 325 12.34 -8.67 -5.05
CA THR A 325 10.90 -8.97 -5.02
C THR A 325 10.40 -9.69 -6.27
N HIS A 326 11.22 -9.78 -7.34
CA HIS A 326 10.96 -10.64 -8.50
C HIS A 326 11.01 -12.15 -8.19
N LEU A 327 11.67 -12.54 -7.08
CA LEU A 327 11.77 -13.93 -6.67
C LEU A 327 10.46 -14.41 -6.03
N PRO A 328 10.08 -15.69 -6.19
CA PRO A 328 8.93 -16.27 -5.51
C PRO A 328 9.12 -16.35 -3.99
N TRP A 329 8.00 -16.46 -3.26
CA TRP A 329 8.02 -16.54 -1.79
C TRP A 329 8.65 -17.83 -1.25
N ASP A 330 8.59 -18.94 -2.01
CA ASP A 330 9.26 -20.20 -1.67
C ASP A 330 10.80 -20.06 -1.63
N SER A 331 11.34 -18.94 -2.12
CA SER A 331 12.78 -18.62 -2.02
C SER A 331 13.30 -18.54 -0.57
N TRP A 332 12.41 -18.35 0.41
CA TRP A 332 12.79 -18.43 1.83
C TRP A 332 13.18 -19.84 2.25
N GLU A 333 12.63 -20.87 1.59
CA GLU A 333 12.94 -22.29 1.80
C GLU A 333 13.91 -22.80 0.74
N HIS A 334 13.81 -22.29 -0.49
CA HIS A 334 14.55 -22.72 -1.69
C HIS A 334 15.19 -21.53 -2.43
N PRO A 335 16.32 -20.97 -1.93
CA PRO A 335 16.95 -19.78 -2.52
C PRO A 335 17.32 -19.97 -4.01
N TYR A 336 17.02 -18.98 -4.82
CA TYR A 336 17.33 -18.93 -6.27
C TYR A 336 18.74 -18.33 -6.51
N THR A 337 19.80 -19.06 -6.16
CA THR A 337 21.19 -18.59 -6.28
C THR A 337 21.81 -18.93 -7.63
N ASP A 338 21.43 -20.06 -8.22
CA ASP A 338 22.09 -20.61 -9.41
C ASP A 338 21.33 -20.34 -10.71
N ARG A 339 20.07 -19.96 -10.62
CA ARG A 339 19.19 -19.66 -11.76
C ARG A 339 18.10 -18.69 -11.38
N GLU A 340 17.60 -17.93 -12.36
CA GLU A 340 16.35 -17.18 -12.19
C GLU A 340 15.17 -18.16 -12.02
N PRO A 341 14.10 -17.76 -11.29
CA PRO A 341 12.86 -18.53 -11.26
C PRO A 341 12.25 -18.64 -12.66
N ALA A 342 11.51 -19.73 -12.92
CA ALA A 342 10.84 -19.92 -14.20
C ALA A 342 9.89 -18.77 -14.55
N VAL A 343 9.28 -18.15 -13.52
CA VAL A 343 8.42 -16.97 -13.63
C VAL A 343 8.77 -16.02 -12.50
N TRP A 344 8.98 -14.74 -12.81
CA TRP A 344 9.10 -13.69 -11.82
C TRP A 344 7.77 -13.52 -11.06
N PHE A 345 7.85 -13.44 -9.76
CA PHE A 345 6.66 -13.38 -8.94
C PHE A 345 5.98 -12.02 -9.06
N HIS A 346 6.74 -10.97 -8.88
CA HIS A 346 6.32 -9.57 -9.02
C HIS A 346 7.09 -8.87 -10.14
N GLU A 347 7.30 -7.59 -10.05
CA GLU A 347 8.08 -6.72 -10.92
C GLU A 347 7.56 -6.61 -12.37
N VAL A 348 7.66 -5.41 -12.89
CA VAL A 348 7.30 -5.08 -14.27
C VAL A 348 8.54 -4.93 -15.14
N PHE A 349 9.59 -4.32 -14.60
CA PHE A 349 10.80 -3.99 -15.32
C PHE A 349 12.03 -4.71 -14.77
N ARG A 350 12.96 -5.03 -15.68
CA ARG A 350 14.34 -5.33 -15.34
C ARG A 350 15.04 -4.05 -14.86
N THR A 351 16.19 -4.17 -14.21
CA THR A 351 16.99 -3.06 -13.68
C THR A 351 17.35 -2.00 -14.71
N ASN A 352 17.38 -2.37 -15.99
CA ASN A 352 17.68 -1.46 -17.12
C ASN A 352 16.41 -0.82 -17.74
N GLY A 353 15.22 -1.08 -17.20
CA GLY A 353 13.95 -0.56 -17.72
C GLY A 353 13.30 -1.38 -18.83
N THR A 354 13.90 -2.50 -19.21
CA THR A 354 13.26 -3.43 -20.15
C THR A 354 12.12 -4.13 -19.45
N PRO A 355 10.89 -4.18 -20.00
CA PRO A 355 9.81 -4.96 -19.42
C PRO A 355 10.19 -6.44 -19.29
N TYR A 356 9.88 -7.06 -18.17
CA TYR A 356 10.07 -8.52 -18.00
C TYR A 356 9.21 -9.30 -19.00
N ILE A 357 7.93 -8.93 -19.10
CA ILE A 357 6.99 -9.46 -20.11
C ILE A 357 6.47 -8.26 -20.92
N PRO A 358 6.94 -8.08 -22.17
CA PRO A 358 6.54 -6.95 -23.03
C PRO A 358 5.01 -6.85 -23.23
N GLU A 359 4.32 -7.99 -23.33
CA GLU A 359 2.88 -8.09 -23.51
C GLU A 359 2.10 -7.55 -22.32
N GLU A 360 2.59 -7.78 -21.09
CA GLU A 360 2.01 -7.19 -19.87
C GLU A 360 2.15 -5.68 -19.86
N ALA A 361 3.34 -5.17 -20.20
CA ALA A 361 3.56 -3.73 -20.27
C ALA A 361 2.65 -3.06 -21.32
N GLN A 362 2.46 -3.69 -22.47
CA GLN A 362 1.51 -3.24 -23.49
C GLN A 362 0.06 -3.31 -22.98
N PHE A 363 -0.29 -4.37 -22.27
CA PHE A 363 -1.61 -4.52 -21.68
C PHE A 363 -1.91 -3.44 -20.64
N ILE A 364 -0.96 -3.15 -19.73
CA ILE A 364 -1.09 -2.07 -18.75
C ILE A 364 -1.34 -0.74 -19.47
N ARG A 365 -0.56 -0.40 -20.52
CA ARG A 365 -0.77 0.82 -21.32
C ARG A 365 -2.18 0.88 -21.91
N ARG A 366 -2.67 -0.20 -22.49
CA ARG A 366 -4.06 -0.23 -23.02
C ARG A 366 -5.09 0.01 -21.92
N MET A 367 -4.93 -0.61 -20.77
CA MET A 367 -5.87 -0.48 -19.65
C MET A 367 -5.88 0.94 -19.07
N THR A 368 -4.72 1.60 -18.98
CA THR A 368 -4.55 2.97 -18.49
C THR A 368 -4.85 4.04 -19.55
N GLY A 369 -5.05 3.66 -20.81
CA GLY A 369 -5.23 4.60 -21.92
C GLY A 369 -3.94 5.30 -22.36
N LYS A 370 -2.76 4.81 -21.98
CA LYS A 370 -1.48 5.37 -22.39
C LYS A 370 -1.11 4.88 -23.78
N SER A 371 -0.89 5.78 -24.71
CA SER A 371 -0.43 5.45 -26.06
C SER A 371 0.94 4.75 -26.03
N ALA A 372 1.16 3.81 -26.93
CA ALA A 372 2.48 3.22 -27.11
C ALA A 372 3.51 4.32 -27.40
N PRO A 373 4.77 4.19 -26.92
CA PRO A 373 5.84 5.07 -27.38
C PRO A 373 5.88 5.06 -28.91
N ARG A 374 5.86 6.23 -29.56
CA ARG A 374 6.15 6.26 -30.99
C ARG A 374 7.52 5.62 -31.18
N ALA A 375 7.62 4.61 -32.01
CA ALA A 375 8.91 4.06 -32.42
C ALA A 375 9.78 5.25 -32.84
N ALA A 376 10.94 5.42 -32.22
CA ALA A 376 11.91 6.43 -32.63
C ALA A 376 12.14 6.23 -34.10
N GLY A 377 11.69 7.21 -34.92
CA GLY A 377 11.63 7.07 -36.36
C GLY A 377 12.96 6.59 -36.90
N ALA A 378 12.94 5.50 -37.65
CA ALA A 378 13.98 5.22 -38.59
C ALA A 378 14.11 6.48 -39.46
N ARG A 379 15.14 7.30 -39.20
CA ARG A 379 15.53 8.35 -40.18
C ARG A 379 15.82 7.60 -41.45
N ALA A 380 14.89 7.72 -42.40
CA ALA A 380 15.17 7.34 -43.77
C ALA A 380 16.48 8.03 -44.17
N ARG A 381 17.44 7.26 -44.58
CA ARG A 381 18.67 7.71 -45.20
C ARG A 381 18.32 8.16 -46.64
#